data_e71b9119d363b19efe7f52b91d338bb0
#
_entry.id   e71b9119d363b19efe7f52b91d338bb0
#
_cell.length_a   1.000
_cell.length_b   1.000
_cell.length_c   1.000
_cell.angle_alpha   90.00
_cell.angle_beta   90.00
_cell.angle_gamma   90.00
#
_symmetry.space_group_name_H-M   'P 1'
#
loop_
_entity.id
_entity.type
_entity.pdbx_description
1 polymer ?
#
loop_
_entity_poly.entity_id
_entity_poly.type
_entity_poly.pdbx_seq_one_letter_code
_entity_poly.pdbx_strand_id
1 'polypeptide(L)'
;MIQKLFAQSAFLRFAFCTCATMTGMQSPLFCQRVKWEISGTTEGLWNITDGKTGWCNLLEVSAETGLWKNAQLETAAISTYNLGIPVAGDLQAFSCIDAGPDKAFRLIEAGIRQNIGDKGSVYAGLRNIDMDHFTTPFTALFTNASHGNFPILSANFPLATYPLAALCLHTEFSPLPGLTFRESLYNGVASDRINRQFRFCPRSDGMFNIGSLSYHIGEEDRHHGYYAVGYALGSSPSETSADKTFNYALWTLIEQPRKPFGSHVAGGHVAGFTQYMPSLLGSGAYLE
;
A
#
# COMPACT_ATOMS: atom_id res chain seq x y z
N MET A 1 -24.89 31.06 -17.39
CA MET A 1 -25.17 29.64 -17.20
C MET A 1 -23.87 28.89 -16.86
N ILE A 2 -23.04 29.45 -15.93
CA ILE A 2 -21.74 28.90 -15.48
C ILE A 2 -21.59 29.12 -13.95
N GLN A 3 -22.68 29.01 -13.19
CA GLN A 3 -22.64 29.26 -11.73
C GLN A 3 -23.18 28.10 -10.89
N LYS A 4 -23.12 26.87 -11.37
CA LYS A 4 -23.58 25.69 -10.61
C LYS A 4 -22.55 24.58 -10.48
N LEU A 5 -21.25 24.87 -10.58
CA LEU A 5 -20.20 23.85 -10.56
C LEU A 5 -19.26 23.90 -9.34
N PHE A 6 -19.63 24.64 -8.30
CA PHE A 6 -18.90 24.60 -7.02
C PHE A 6 -19.85 24.47 -5.84
N ALA A 7 -20.58 23.33 -5.80
CA ALA A 7 -21.01 22.81 -4.52
C ALA A 7 -19.80 22.07 -3.94
N GLN A 8 -18.87 22.79 -3.33
CA GLN A 8 -17.89 22.20 -2.42
C GLN A 8 -18.68 21.55 -1.29
N SER A 9 -18.79 20.21 -1.35
CA SER A 9 -19.21 19.44 -0.18
C SER A 9 -18.11 19.59 0.87
N ALA A 10 -18.30 20.48 1.83
CA ALA A 10 -17.45 20.61 2.99
C ALA A 10 -17.60 19.33 3.83
N PHE A 11 -16.76 18.34 3.60
CA PHE A 11 -16.62 17.18 4.48
C PHE A 11 -15.93 17.64 5.75
N LEU A 12 -16.66 17.79 6.84
CA LEU A 12 -16.07 17.97 8.14
C LEU A 12 -15.65 16.58 8.65
N ARG A 13 -14.35 16.31 8.63
CA ARG A 13 -13.75 15.05 9.10
C ARG A 13 -13.58 15.12 10.60
N PHE A 14 -14.28 14.29 11.34
CA PHE A 14 -13.85 13.86 12.66
C PHE A 14 -13.32 12.44 12.54
N ALA A 15 -12.07 12.28 12.10
CA ALA A 15 -11.35 11.04 12.26
C ALA A 15 -10.76 11.01 13.67
N PHE A 16 -11.37 10.26 14.58
CA PHE A 16 -10.70 9.82 15.78
C PHE A 16 -9.89 8.60 15.43
N CYS A 17 -8.63 8.79 15.06
CA CYS A 17 -7.69 7.69 14.92
C CYS A 17 -7.12 7.40 16.32
N THR A 18 -7.60 6.37 16.97
CA THR A 18 -6.96 5.85 18.18
C THR A 18 -6.08 4.69 17.75
N CYS A 19 -4.79 4.95 17.58
CA CYS A 19 -3.80 3.90 17.38
C CYS A 19 -3.36 3.40 18.76
N ALA A 20 -3.80 2.22 19.15
CA ALA A 20 -3.30 1.53 20.35
C ALA A 20 -2.32 0.45 19.89
N THR A 21 -1.04 0.68 20.11
CA THR A 21 0.00 -0.35 19.93
C THR A 21 0.25 -1.06 21.26
N MET A 22 0.07 -2.37 21.27
CA MET A 22 0.50 -3.22 22.40
C MET A 22 1.74 -3.98 21.96
N THR A 23 2.89 -3.62 22.52
CA THR A 23 4.12 -4.42 22.39
C THR A 23 4.07 -5.59 23.37
N GLY A 24 4.09 -6.81 22.83
CA GLY A 24 3.91 -8.03 23.61
C GLY A 24 5.10 -8.43 24.47
N MET A 25 4.79 -9.05 25.59
CA MET A 25 5.75 -9.65 26.50
C MET A 25 6.54 -10.78 25.84
N GLN A 26 7.86 -10.73 25.98
CA GLN A 26 8.78 -11.74 25.47
C GLN A 26 8.73 -12.99 26.35
N SER A 27 8.32 -14.12 25.80
CA SER A 27 8.40 -15.41 26.45
C SER A 27 9.79 -16.02 26.27
N PRO A 28 10.48 -16.46 27.35
CA PRO A 28 11.82 -17.04 27.27
C PRO A 28 11.75 -18.56 27.11
N LEU A 29 11.24 -19.07 26.02
CA LEU A 29 11.30 -20.50 25.74
C LEU A 29 11.65 -20.78 24.29
N PHE A 30 12.86 -21.31 24.11
CA PHE A 30 13.51 -21.71 22.87
C PHE A 30 13.88 -20.61 21.87
N CYS A 31 15.06 -20.05 22.06
CA CYS A 31 16.12 -19.64 21.13
C CYS A 31 15.82 -18.66 20.00
N GLN A 32 14.60 -18.32 19.66
CA GLN A 32 14.28 -17.27 18.71
C GLN A 32 13.21 -16.37 19.30
N ARG A 33 13.55 -15.10 19.52
CA ARG A 33 12.59 -14.11 20.03
C ARG A 33 11.59 -13.82 18.92
N VAL A 34 10.35 -14.22 19.08
CA VAL A 34 9.24 -13.76 18.25
C VAL A 34 8.92 -12.34 18.69
N LYS A 35 9.04 -11.41 17.79
CA LYS A 35 8.48 -10.07 17.94
C LYS A 35 7.09 -10.10 17.33
N TRP A 36 6.11 -9.59 18.04
CA TRP A 36 4.75 -9.45 17.53
C TRP A 36 4.21 -8.07 17.87
N GLU A 37 3.35 -7.58 17.01
CA GLU A 37 2.69 -6.30 17.14
C GLU A 37 1.20 -6.47 16.84
N ILE A 38 0.37 -5.76 17.60
CA ILE A 38 -1.07 -5.64 17.35
C ILE A 38 -1.38 -4.18 17.24
N SER A 39 -1.98 -3.79 16.14
CA SER A 39 -2.46 -2.42 15.92
C SER A 39 -3.95 -2.42 15.59
N GLY A 40 -4.64 -1.39 16.04
CA GLY A 40 -6.05 -1.18 15.75
C GLY A 40 -6.29 0.23 15.23
N THR A 41 -6.95 0.33 14.08
CA THR A 41 -7.34 1.61 13.51
C THR A 41 -8.86 1.66 13.40
N THR A 42 -9.45 2.77 13.80
CA THR A 42 -10.89 2.97 13.72
C THR A 42 -11.20 4.35 13.18
N GLU A 43 -12.18 4.43 12.27
CA GLU A 43 -12.63 5.67 11.65
C GLU A 43 -14.13 5.81 11.70
N GLY A 44 -14.61 6.99 12.11
CA GLY A 44 -16.01 7.41 11.94
C GLY A 44 -16.13 8.29 10.69
N LEU A 45 -16.99 7.91 9.77
CA LEU A 45 -17.26 8.63 8.54
C LEU A 45 -18.67 9.23 8.58
N TRP A 46 -18.80 10.48 8.20
CA TRP A 46 -20.09 11.16 8.09
C TRP A 46 -20.18 11.94 6.77
N ASN A 47 -21.13 11.54 5.95
CA ASN A 47 -21.49 12.31 4.77
C ASN A 47 -22.51 13.38 5.17
N ILE A 48 -22.06 14.63 5.29
CA ILE A 48 -22.89 15.77 5.72
C ILE A 48 -23.96 16.16 4.68
N THR A 49 -23.83 15.69 3.45
CA THR A 49 -24.75 16.03 2.36
C THR A 49 -26.06 15.23 2.46
N ASP A 50 -25.95 13.95 2.81
CA ASP A 50 -27.11 13.04 2.88
C ASP A 50 -27.33 12.45 4.28
N GLY A 51 -26.48 12.79 5.25
CA GLY A 51 -26.60 12.40 6.65
C GLY A 51 -26.16 10.94 6.94
N LYS A 52 -25.63 10.21 5.94
CA LYS A 52 -25.16 8.85 6.15
C LYS A 52 -23.93 8.81 7.04
N THR A 53 -23.85 7.82 7.89
CA THR A 53 -22.71 7.56 8.76
C THR A 53 -22.22 6.15 8.62
N GLY A 54 -20.90 5.99 8.63
CA GLY A 54 -20.21 4.70 8.63
C GLY A 54 -19.15 4.67 9.73
N TRP A 55 -18.82 3.48 10.18
CA TRP A 55 -17.77 3.24 11.15
C TRP A 55 -16.91 2.09 10.70
N CYS A 56 -15.65 2.35 10.38
CA CYS A 56 -14.72 1.37 9.84
C CYS A 56 -13.70 0.97 10.91
N ASN A 57 -13.39 -0.31 11.00
CA ASN A 57 -12.43 -0.85 11.95
C ASN A 57 -11.48 -1.82 11.26
N LEU A 58 -10.19 -1.65 11.56
CA LEU A 58 -9.10 -2.50 11.13
C LEU A 58 -8.33 -2.97 12.36
N LEU A 59 -8.17 -4.27 12.51
CA LEU A 59 -7.23 -4.89 13.43
C LEU A 59 -6.13 -5.55 12.60
N GLU A 60 -4.88 -5.25 12.91
CA GLU A 60 -3.72 -5.87 12.31
C GLU A 60 -2.89 -6.58 13.38
N VAL A 61 -2.42 -7.78 13.05
CA VAL A 61 -1.52 -8.56 13.87
C VAL A 61 -0.35 -8.97 13.00
N SER A 62 0.86 -8.59 13.39
CA SER A 62 2.10 -8.99 12.73
C SER A 62 3.02 -9.75 13.67
N ALA A 63 3.87 -10.59 13.11
CA ALA A 63 4.88 -11.32 13.84
C ALA A 63 6.15 -11.52 13.01
N GLU A 64 7.30 -11.34 13.64
CA GLU A 64 8.62 -11.57 13.09
C GLU A 64 9.40 -12.55 13.96
N THR A 65 10.10 -13.48 13.33
CA THR A 65 11.01 -14.40 14.05
C THR A 65 12.23 -14.74 13.21
N GLY A 66 13.40 -14.78 13.85
CA GLY A 66 14.63 -15.21 13.19
C GLY A 66 14.54 -16.68 12.80
N LEU A 67 15.04 -17.06 11.63
CA LEU A 67 15.12 -18.46 11.17
C LEU A 67 16.56 -18.97 11.20
N TRP A 68 17.46 -18.25 10.56
CA TRP A 68 18.90 -18.50 10.53
C TRP A 68 19.66 -17.19 10.41
N LYS A 69 20.96 -17.23 10.22
CA LYS A 69 21.79 -16.01 10.16
C LYS A 69 21.26 -15.05 9.09
N ASN A 70 20.87 -13.86 9.52
CA ASN A 70 20.37 -12.76 8.69
C ASN A 70 19.03 -13.09 7.97
N ALA A 71 18.32 -14.15 8.36
CA ALA A 71 17.03 -14.48 7.81
C ALA A 71 15.94 -14.42 8.89
N GLN A 72 14.78 -13.92 8.50
CA GLN A 72 13.61 -13.82 9.35
C GLN A 72 12.33 -14.23 8.60
N LEU A 73 11.41 -14.81 9.32
CA LEU A 73 10.04 -15.02 8.89
C LEU A 73 9.23 -13.78 9.26
N GLU A 74 8.56 -13.20 8.30
CA GLU A 74 7.64 -12.07 8.47
C GLU A 74 6.21 -12.54 8.16
N THR A 75 5.27 -12.21 9.02
CA THR A 75 3.85 -12.57 8.84
C THR A 75 2.98 -11.43 9.32
N ALA A 76 1.91 -11.11 8.57
CA ALA A 76 0.90 -10.17 8.99
C ALA A 76 -0.48 -10.58 8.50
N ALA A 77 -1.48 -10.38 9.35
CA ALA A 77 -2.87 -10.65 9.07
C ALA A 77 -3.74 -9.50 9.55
N ILE A 78 -4.83 -9.26 8.83
CA ILE A 78 -5.80 -8.22 9.16
C ILE A 78 -7.20 -8.78 9.34
N SER A 79 -7.98 -8.08 10.15
CA SER A 79 -9.41 -8.25 10.33
C SER A 79 -10.10 -6.91 10.09
N THR A 80 -11.14 -6.89 9.28
CA THR A 80 -11.95 -5.69 9.00
C THR A 80 -13.38 -5.91 9.43
N TYR A 81 -13.96 -4.90 10.07
CA TYR A 81 -15.35 -4.91 10.50
C TYR A 81 -15.92 -3.49 10.44
N ASN A 82 -16.95 -3.31 9.62
CA ASN A 82 -17.60 -2.04 9.38
C ASN A 82 -19.01 -2.03 9.92
N LEU A 83 -19.44 -0.89 10.41
CA LEU A 83 -20.80 -0.65 10.94
C LEU A 83 -21.43 0.54 10.21
N GLY A 84 -22.74 0.50 10.05
CA GLY A 84 -23.50 1.56 9.40
C GLY A 84 -23.54 1.40 7.88
N ILE A 85 -23.63 2.53 7.18
CA ILE A 85 -23.75 2.55 5.71
C ILE A 85 -22.36 2.79 5.12
N PRO A 86 -21.93 2.07 4.09
CA PRO A 86 -20.65 2.36 3.41
C PRO A 86 -20.69 3.76 2.82
N VAL A 87 -19.89 4.68 3.38
CA VAL A 87 -19.80 6.09 2.96
C VAL A 87 -18.51 6.33 2.17
N ALA A 88 -17.49 5.50 2.37
CA ALA A 88 -16.19 5.66 1.74
C ALA A 88 -16.28 5.59 0.19
N GLY A 89 -17.17 4.76 -0.34
CA GLY A 89 -17.39 4.60 -1.77
C GLY A 89 -18.09 5.78 -2.45
N ASP A 90 -18.75 6.65 -1.70
CA ASP A 90 -19.47 7.81 -2.24
C ASP A 90 -18.51 8.89 -2.79
N LEU A 91 -17.25 8.88 -2.34
CA LEU A 91 -16.22 9.83 -2.74
C LEU A 91 -14.84 9.16 -2.82
N GLN A 92 -14.42 8.76 -4.01
CA GLN A 92 -13.06 8.29 -4.34
C GLN A 92 -12.49 7.18 -3.44
N ALA A 93 -13.33 6.26 -2.95
CA ALA A 93 -12.88 5.23 -2.01
C ALA A 93 -12.04 5.81 -0.86
N PHE A 94 -12.56 6.83 -0.23
CA PHE A 94 -11.92 7.75 0.69
C PHE A 94 -11.14 7.09 1.85
N SER A 95 -11.61 5.97 2.39
CA SER A 95 -10.91 5.22 3.44
C SER A 95 -10.39 3.90 2.90
N CYS A 96 -9.08 3.66 3.02
CA CYS A 96 -8.48 2.36 2.74
C CYS A 96 -9.00 1.26 3.68
N ILE A 97 -9.47 1.61 4.89
CA ILE A 97 -10.00 0.64 5.85
C ILE A 97 -11.27 -0.03 5.30
N ASP A 98 -12.09 0.74 4.56
CA ASP A 98 -13.31 0.25 3.90
C ASP A 98 -13.06 -0.22 2.46
N ALA A 99 -11.91 -0.83 2.19
CA ALA A 99 -11.51 -1.26 0.85
C ALA A 99 -12.12 -2.59 0.39
N GLY A 100 -13.21 -3.05 0.98
CA GLY A 100 -13.89 -4.27 0.55
C GLY A 100 -14.81 -4.85 1.62
N PRO A 101 -15.44 -6.00 1.35
CA PRO A 101 -16.37 -6.63 2.29
C PRO A 101 -15.64 -7.01 3.59
N ASP A 102 -16.36 -6.93 4.70
CA ASP A 102 -15.84 -7.34 6.00
C ASP A 102 -15.32 -8.77 5.99
N LYS A 103 -14.18 -8.96 6.59
CA LYS A 103 -13.57 -10.28 6.79
C LYS A 103 -12.87 -10.35 8.14
N ALA A 104 -13.19 -11.41 8.88
CA ALA A 104 -12.55 -11.70 10.16
C ALA A 104 -11.04 -12.00 10.02
N PHE A 105 -10.59 -12.46 8.85
CA PHE A 105 -9.20 -12.79 8.62
C PHE A 105 -8.80 -12.66 7.16
N ARG A 106 -7.74 -11.90 6.91
CA ARG A 106 -6.99 -11.87 5.65
C ARG A 106 -5.50 -11.93 5.97
N LEU A 107 -4.81 -12.84 5.32
CA LEU A 107 -3.35 -12.87 5.36
C LEU A 107 -2.84 -11.85 4.34
N ILE A 108 -2.04 -10.88 4.79
CA ILE A 108 -1.47 -9.83 3.93
C ILE A 108 0.04 -9.99 3.73
N GLU A 109 0.70 -10.73 4.65
CA GLU A 109 2.11 -11.03 4.55
C GLU A 109 2.40 -12.42 5.13
N ALA A 110 3.23 -13.21 4.43
CA ALA A 110 3.81 -14.45 4.94
C ALA A 110 5.00 -14.84 4.07
N GLY A 111 6.21 -14.61 4.54
CA GLY A 111 7.40 -14.86 3.74
C GLY A 111 8.69 -14.78 4.53
N ILE A 112 9.78 -15.04 3.84
CA ILE A 112 11.12 -15.05 4.40
C ILE A 112 11.90 -13.88 3.79
N ARG A 113 12.45 -13.05 4.67
CA ARG A 113 13.43 -12.02 4.32
C ARG A 113 14.83 -12.50 4.65
N GLN A 114 15.72 -12.46 3.70
CA GLN A 114 17.16 -12.69 3.86
C GLN A 114 17.91 -11.39 3.66
N ASN A 115 18.55 -10.88 4.70
CA ASN A 115 19.45 -9.72 4.59
C ASN A 115 20.79 -10.15 3.98
N ILE A 116 21.29 -9.34 3.06
CA ILE A 116 22.54 -9.54 2.32
C ILE A 116 23.50 -8.40 2.69
N GLY A 117 24.34 -8.67 3.69
CA GLY A 117 25.15 -7.62 4.32
C GLY A 117 24.27 -6.55 4.95
N ASP A 118 24.79 -5.31 4.96
CA ASP A 118 24.11 -4.15 5.58
C ASP A 118 23.35 -3.29 4.56
N LYS A 119 23.36 -3.67 3.29
CA LYS A 119 22.89 -2.82 2.20
C LYS A 119 21.79 -3.43 1.35
N GLY A 120 21.47 -4.68 1.55
CA GLY A 120 20.47 -5.33 0.72
C GLY A 120 19.66 -6.39 1.42
N SER A 121 18.49 -6.69 0.87
CA SER A 121 17.67 -7.80 1.30
C SER A 121 16.94 -8.44 0.13
N VAL A 122 16.58 -9.70 0.29
CA VAL A 122 15.69 -10.43 -0.61
C VAL A 122 14.56 -11.00 0.22
N TYR A 123 13.32 -10.79 -0.21
CA TYR A 123 12.13 -11.36 0.39
C TYR A 123 11.44 -12.27 -0.61
N ALA A 124 10.99 -13.41 -0.15
CA ALA A 124 10.19 -14.34 -0.94
C ALA A 124 8.99 -14.83 -0.14
N GLY A 125 7.79 -14.64 -0.66
CA GLY A 125 6.56 -15.00 0.03
C GLY A 125 5.35 -14.23 -0.45
N LEU A 126 4.32 -14.21 0.37
CA LEU A 126 3.10 -13.46 0.17
C LEU A 126 3.30 -12.03 0.69
N ARG A 127 2.97 -11.03 -0.12
CA ARG A 127 3.07 -9.61 0.25
C ARG A 127 2.20 -8.73 -0.64
N ASN A 128 1.87 -7.53 -0.17
CA ASN A 128 1.28 -6.50 -1.01
C ASN A 128 2.32 -5.46 -1.44
N ILE A 129 2.01 -4.72 -2.52
CA ILE A 129 2.94 -3.75 -3.10
C ILE A 129 3.04 -2.44 -2.30
N ASP A 130 2.01 -2.12 -1.54
CA ASP A 130 1.92 -0.84 -0.84
C ASP A 130 3.02 -0.71 0.22
N MET A 131 3.37 -1.83 0.87
CA MET A 131 4.40 -1.87 1.89
C MET A 131 5.79 -1.48 1.38
N ASP A 132 6.10 -1.80 0.13
CA ASP A 132 7.45 -1.66 -0.42
C ASP A 132 7.62 -0.42 -1.30
N HIS A 133 6.58 -0.02 -2.05
CA HIS A 133 6.72 0.99 -3.10
C HIS A 133 5.96 2.29 -2.83
N PHE A 134 4.87 2.26 -2.04
CA PHE A 134 3.97 3.41 -1.89
C PHE A 134 3.82 3.91 -0.46
N THR A 135 4.34 3.19 0.52
CA THR A 135 4.39 3.68 1.91
C THR A 135 5.61 4.57 2.09
N THR A 136 5.36 5.84 2.37
CA THR A 136 6.38 6.86 2.59
C THR A 136 6.20 7.47 3.98
N PRO A 137 7.16 8.24 4.50
CA PRO A 137 7.02 8.89 5.80
C PRO A 137 5.77 9.77 5.93
N PHE A 138 5.31 10.36 4.82
CA PHE A 138 4.13 11.21 4.83
C PHE A 138 2.84 10.41 4.58
N THR A 139 2.83 9.52 3.58
CA THR A 139 1.62 8.74 3.25
C THR A 139 1.21 7.80 4.36
N ALA A 140 2.16 7.28 5.14
CA ALA A 140 1.89 6.43 6.30
C ALA A 140 1.05 7.10 7.41
N LEU A 141 0.91 8.43 7.38
CA LEU A 141 0.10 9.18 8.34
C LEU A 141 -1.40 9.22 7.97
N PHE A 142 -1.76 8.74 6.79
CA PHE A 142 -3.11 8.86 6.25
C PHE A 142 -3.72 7.49 5.96
N THR A 143 -5.01 7.40 6.19
CA THR A 143 -5.83 6.24 5.83
C THR A 143 -6.56 6.42 4.50
N ASN A 144 -6.36 7.55 3.83
CA ASN A 144 -7.00 7.85 2.56
C ASN A 144 -6.37 7.02 1.42
N ALA A 145 -7.20 6.41 0.60
CA ALA A 145 -6.79 5.58 -0.53
C ALA A 145 -5.94 6.31 -1.57
N SER A 146 -6.03 7.65 -1.68
CA SER A 146 -5.20 8.44 -2.57
C SER A 146 -3.77 8.68 -2.08
N HIS A 147 -3.46 8.33 -0.84
CA HIS A 147 -2.13 8.45 -0.25
C HIS A 147 -1.36 7.11 -0.21
N GLY A 148 -1.64 6.22 -1.10
CA GLY A 148 -0.98 4.93 -1.25
C GLY A 148 -0.65 4.65 -2.71
N ASN A 149 -1.09 3.50 -3.18
CA ASN A 149 -0.97 3.11 -4.57
C ASN A 149 -1.75 4.05 -5.49
N PHE A 150 -1.13 4.43 -6.60
CA PHE A 150 -1.75 5.33 -7.59
C PHE A 150 -2.99 4.68 -8.22
N PRO A 151 -4.14 5.40 -8.31
CA PRO A 151 -5.37 4.88 -8.88
C PRO A 151 -5.21 4.31 -10.29
N ILE A 152 -4.33 4.89 -11.10
CA ILE A 152 -4.10 4.38 -12.45
C ILE A 152 -3.36 3.04 -12.48
N LEU A 153 -2.55 2.72 -11.47
CA LEU A 153 -1.96 1.39 -11.35
C LEU A 153 -3.04 0.38 -10.95
N SER A 154 -3.85 0.67 -9.93
CA SER A 154 -4.92 -0.21 -9.50
C SER A 154 -6.04 -0.39 -10.52
N ALA A 155 -6.28 0.60 -11.37
CA ALA A 155 -7.26 0.50 -12.47
C ALA A 155 -6.75 -0.34 -13.66
N ASN A 156 -5.45 -0.49 -13.83
CA ASN A 156 -4.85 -1.07 -15.04
C ASN A 156 -4.12 -2.39 -14.82
N PHE A 157 -3.93 -2.78 -13.56
CA PHE A 157 -3.31 -4.03 -13.19
C PHE A 157 -4.12 -4.68 -12.06
N PRO A 158 -4.28 -6.01 -12.04
CA PRO A 158 -4.91 -6.74 -10.93
C PRO A 158 -3.91 -6.88 -9.77
N LEU A 159 -3.55 -5.74 -9.16
CA LEU A 159 -2.46 -5.60 -8.22
C LEU A 159 -2.69 -6.32 -6.89
N ALA A 160 -1.57 -6.72 -6.29
CA ALA A 160 -1.51 -7.11 -4.89
C ALA A 160 -1.48 -5.86 -3.98
N THR A 161 -2.50 -5.01 -4.06
CA THR A 161 -2.68 -3.84 -3.20
C THR A 161 -3.66 -4.15 -2.06
N TYR A 162 -3.54 -3.46 -0.94
CA TYR A 162 -4.43 -3.64 0.21
C TYR A 162 -5.91 -3.69 -0.19
N PRO A 163 -6.70 -4.62 0.30
CA PRO A 163 -6.41 -5.68 1.29
C PRO A 163 -5.98 -7.02 0.68
N LEU A 164 -5.51 -7.03 -0.56
CA LEU A 164 -5.09 -8.22 -1.29
C LEU A 164 -3.58 -8.44 -1.18
N ALA A 165 -3.16 -9.69 -1.35
CA ALA A 165 -1.75 -10.04 -1.44
C ALA A 165 -1.53 -11.12 -2.50
N ALA A 166 -0.31 -11.22 -3.00
CA ALA A 166 0.12 -12.24 -3.96
C ALA A 166 1.52 -12.73 -3.63
N LEU A 167 1.87 -13.90 -4.15
CA LEU A 167 3.24 -14.39 -4.08
C LEU A 167 4.16 -13.43 -4.82
N CYS A 168 5.25 -13.06 -4.16
CA CYS A 168 6.26 -12.18 -4.73
C CYS A 168 7.69 -12.62 -4.40
N LEU A 169 8.60 -12.13 -5.22
CA LEU A 169 10.01 -12.00 -4.95
C LEU A 169 10.32 -10.51 -4.92
N HIS A 170 10.78 -9.99 -3.78
CA HIS A 170 11.13 -8.59 -3.60
C HIS A 170 12.60 -8.47 -3.24
N THR A 171 13.26 -7.46 -3.80
CA THR A 171 14.66 -7.14 -3.52
C THR A 171 14.79 -5.66 -3.19
N GLU A 172 15.60 -5.37 -2.19
CA GLU A 172 15.95 -4.01 -1.81
C GLU A 172 17.47 -3.87 -1.74
N PHE A 173 18.00 -2.76 -2.25
CA PHE A 173 19.42 -2.44 -2.21
C PHE A 173 19.65 -0.95 -1.97
N SER A 174 20.36 -0.63 -0.89
CA SER A 174 20.68 0.74 -0.47
C SER A 174 22.21 0.97 -0.53
N PRO A 175 22.77 1.33 -1.69
CA PRO A 175 24.22 1.51 -1.87
C PRO A 175 24.78 2.67 -1.07
N LEU A 176 23.99 3.73 -0.90
CA LEU A 176 24.33 4.97 -0.22
C LEU A 176 23.23 5.36 0.77
N PRO A 177 23.56 6.12 1.83
CA PRO A 177 22.56 6.65 2.74
C PRO A 177 21.47 7.42 1.97
N GLY A 178 20.22 7.10 2.25
CA GLY A 178 19.06 7.70 1.63
C GLY A 178 18.70 7.19 0.22
N LEU A 179 19.61 6.54 -0.50
CA LEU A 179 19.35 6.02 -1.85
C LEU A 179 18.96 4.54 -1.79
N THR A 180 17.79 4.20 -2.28
CA THR A 180 17.27 2.82 -2.25
C THR A 180 16.71 2.42 -3.60
N PHE A 181 17.14 1.25 -4.08
CA PHE A 181 16.56 0.53 -5.22
C PHE A 181 15.64 -0.56 -4.70
N ARG A 182 14.44 -0.64 -5.23
CA ARG A 182 13.47 -1.70 -4.94
C ARG A 182 12.99 -2.32 -6.24
N GLU A 183 12.87 -3.63 -6.21
CA GLU A 183 12.38 -4.41 -7.35
C GLU A 183 11.50 -5.54 -6.83
N SER A 184 10.28 -5.67 -7.36
CA SER A 184 9.35 -6.71 -6.98
C SER A 184 8.72 -7.39 -8.17
N LEU A 185 8.64 -8.71 -8.12
CA LEU A 185 7.98 -9.55 -9.10
C LEU A 185 6.86 -10.32 -8.42
N TYR A 186 5.63 -10.10 -8.86
CA TYR A 186 4.43 -10.72 -8.31
C TYR A 186 3.78 -11.70 -9.29
N ASN A 187 3.04 -12.69 -8.75
CA ASN A 187 2.01 -13.36 -9.55
C ASN A 187 1.01 -12.31 -10.06
N GLY A 188 0.60 -12.39 -11.33
CA GLY A 188 -0.15 -11.34 -12.00
C GLY A 188 -1.59 -11.15 -11.51
N VAL A 189 -2.08 -11.98 -10.58
CA VAL A 189 -3.40 -11.86 -9.95
C VAL A 189 -3.27 -11.98 -8.44
N ALA A 190 -3.72 -10.96 -7.75
CA ALA A 190 -3.80 -10.95 -6.29
C ALA A 190 -5.10 -11.60 -5.79
N SER A 191 -5.11 -12.03 -4.53
CA SER A 191 -6.28 -12.63 -3.90
C SER A 191 -6.30 -12.37 -2.40
N ASP A 192 -7.47 -12.45 -1.81
CA ASP A 192 -7.69 -12.49 -0.37
C ASP A 192 -8.08 -13.89 0.14
N ARG A 193 -8.01 -14.91 -0.74
CA ARG A 193 -8.28 -16.30 -0.41
C ARG A 193 -6.97 -17.05 -0.27
N ILE A 194 -6.69 -17.61 0.91
CA ILE A 194 -5.44 -18.29 1.24
C ILE A 194 -5.05 -19.34 0.20
N ASN A 195 -5.99 -20.14 -0.29
CA ASN A 195 -5.72 -21.17 -1.30
C ASN A 195 -5.33 -20.62 -2.68
N ARG A 196 -5.59 -19.34 -2.94
CA ARG A 196 -5.20 -18.65 -4.18
C ARG A 196 -3.99 -17.76 -4.02
N GLN A 197 -3.79 -17.20 -2.83
CA GLN A 197 -2.66 -16.30 -2.55
C GLN A 197 -1.30 -16.97 -2.78
N PHE A 198 -1.16 -18.25 -2.40
CA PHE A 198 0.07 -19.02 -2.58
C PHE A 198 0.19 -19.71 -3.95
N ARG A 199 -0.69 -19.37 -4.88
CA ARG A 199 -0.63 -19.87 -6.23
C ARG A 199 0.37 -19.06 -7.06
N PHE A 200 1.29 -19.75 -7.75
CA PHE A 200 2.16 -19.14 -8.73
C PHE A 200 1.89 -19.77 -10.11
N CYS A 201 1.14 -19.08 -10.95
CA CYS A 201 0.68 -19.56 -12.24
C CYS A 201 0.82 -18.50 -13.34
N PRO A 202 2.05 -18.17 -13.76
CA PRO A 202 2.29 -17.14 -14.78
C PRO A 202 1.56 -17.39 -16.12
N ARG A 203 1.28 -18.64 -16.42
CA ARG A 203 0.56 -19.00 -17.66
C ARG A 203 -0.91 -18.54 -17.65
N SER A 204 -1.61 -18.66 -16.52
CA SER A 204 -3.00 -18.22 -16.40
C SER A 204 -3.10 -16.81 -15.89
N ASP A 205 -2.37 -16.49 -14.83
CA ASP A 205 -2.54 -15.27 -14.05
C ASP A 205 -1.70 -14.10 -14.58
N GLY A 206 -0.68 -14.41 -15.43
CA GLY A 206 0.30 -13.40 -15.84
C GLY A 206 1.33 -13.13 -14.76
N MET A 207 2.05 -12.03 -14.92
CA MET A 207 3.07 -11.55 -13.98
C MET A 207 3.00 -10.04 -13.88
N PHE A 208 3.33 -9.52 -12.72
CA PHE A 208 3.43 -8.09 -12.47
C PHE A 208 4.80 -7.77 -11.87
N ASN A 209 5.50 -6.83 -12.48
CA ASN A 209 6.80 -6.37 -12.06
C ASN A 209 6.73 -4.86 -11.76
N ILE A 210 7.30 -4.44 -10.65
CA ILE A 210 7.39 -3.04 -10.26
C ILE A 210 8.77 -2.76 -9.70
N GLY A 211 9.40 -1.70 -10.21
CA GLY A 211 10.69 -1.24 -9.76
C GLY A 211 10.68 0.23 -9.40
N SER A 212 11.50 0.61 -8.44
CA SER A 212 11.65 2.00 -8.02
C SER A 212 13.07 2.34 -7.57
N LEU A 213 13.42 3.59 -7.79
CA LEU A 213 14.59 4.26 -7.22
C LEU A 213 14.09 5.40 -6.36
N SER A 214 14.39 5.36 -5.08
CA SER A 214 14.01 6.41 -4.13
C SER A 214 15.21 7.06 -3.47
N TYR A 215 15.07 8.34 -3.18
CA TYR A 215 16.05 9.11 -2.42
C TYR A 215 15.36 9.85 -1.27
N HIS A 216 15.76 9.52 -0.06
CA HIS A 216 15.26 10.13 1.18
C HIS A 216 16.30 11.09 1.74
N ILE A 217 15.89 12.32 2.03
CA ILE A 217 16.70 13.34 2.69
C ILE A 217 16.21 13.49 4.13
N GLY A 218 17.12 13.29 5.08
CA GLY A 218 16.85 13.44 6.50
C GLY A 218 17.24 12.21 7.30
N GLU A 219 17.15 12.32 8.60
CA GLU A 219 17.26 11.23 9.56
C GLU A 219 15.87 10.66 9.86
N GLU A 220 15.80 9.51 10.50
CA GLU A 220 14.56 8.78 10.81
C GLU A 220 13.52 9.68 11.52
N ASP A 221 13.97 10.57 12.40
CA ASP A 221 13.14 11.52 13.16
C ASP A 221 12.88 12.86 12.45
N ARG A 222 13.53 13.12 11.30
CA ARG A 222 13.51 14.41 10.60
C ARG A 222 13.42 14.24 9.10
N HIS A 223 12.22 13.98 8.64
CA HIS A 223 11.94 13.91 7.21
C HIS A 223 12.11 15.29 6.55
N HIS A 224 13.08 15.42 5.64
CA HIS A 224 13.35 16.63 4.88
C HIS A 224 12.95 16.55 3.41
N GLY A 225 12.72 15.37 2.90
CA GLY A 225 12.22 15.12 1.55
C GLY A 225 12.29 13.66 1.17
N TYR A 226 11.38 13.23 0.29
CA TYR A 226 11.38 11.92 -0.31
C TYR A 226 11.06 12.04 -1.80
N TYR A 227 11.90 11.46 -2.62
CA TYR A 227 11.80 11.51 -4.07
C TYR A 227 11.90 10.10 -4.61
N ALA A 228 10.94 9.69 -5.42
CA ALA A 228 10.98 8.37 -6.05
C ALA A 228 10.56 8.46 -7.51
N VAL A 229 11.19 7.63 -8.32
CA VAL A 229 10.77 7.34 -9.68
C VAL A 229 10.66 5.84 -9.82
N GLY A 230 9.70 5.38 -10.59
CA GLY A 230 9.51 3.96 -10.77
C GLY A 230 8.76 3.61 -12.04
N TYR A 231 8.67 2.33 -12.28
CA TYR A 231 7.95 1.74 -13.39
C TYR A 231 7.13 0.55 -12.91
N ALA A 232 6.11 0.22 -13.67
CA ALA A 232 5.34 -1.00 -13.54
C ALA A 232 5.16 -1.65 -14.90
N LEU A 233 5.31 -2.95 -14.96
CA LEU A 233 5.12 -3.79 -16.14
C LEU A 233 4.25 -4.98 -15.76
N GLY A 234 3.25 -5.31 -16.52
CA GLY A 234 2.43 -6.45 -16.18
C GLY A 234 1.69 -7.07 -17.35
N SER A 235 1.50 -8.37 -17.25
CA SER A 235 0.55 -9.09 -18.08
C SER A 235 -0.50 -9.74 -17.19
N SER A 236 -1.76 -9.59 -17.55
CA SER A 236 -2.88 -10.14 -16.80
C SER A 236 -3.92 -10.74 -17.75
N PRO A 237 -4.78 -11.65 -17.26
CA PRO A 237 -5.92 -12.12 -18.03
C PRO A 237 -6.77 -10.95 -18.51
N SER A 238 -7.18 -10.97 -19.77
CA SER A 238 -8.14 -10.00 -20.30
C SER A 238 -9.54 -10.40 -19.89
N GLU A 239 -10.39 -9.43 -19.53
CA GLU A 239 -11.81 -9.68 -19.27
C GLU A 239 -12.59 -9.97 -20.56
N THR A 240 -12.05 -9.54 -21.72
CA THR A 240 -12.77 -9.55 -23.00
C THR A 240 -12.21 -10.54 -24.01
N SER A 241 -11.02 -11.10 -23.78
CA SER A 241 -10.40 -12.03 -24.71
C SER A 241 -9.71 -13.20 -23.97
N ALA A 242 -9.46 -14.29 -24.70
CA ALA A 242 -8.67 -15.43 -24.18
C ALA A 242 -7.18 -15.09 -24.03
N ASP A 243 -6.73 -13.96 -24.57
CA ASP A 243 -5.35 -13.51 -24.52
C ASP A 243 -5.08 -12.64 -23.31
N LYS A 244 -3.81 -12.57 -22.92
CA LYS A 244 -3.38 -11.67 -21.86
C LYS A 244 -3.19 -10.26 -22.40
N THR A 245 -3.56 -9.29 -21.60
CA THR A 245 -3.24 -7.88 -21.86
C THR A 245 -1.92 -7.55 -21.18
N PHE A 246 -1.03 -6.89 -21.93
CA PHE A 246 0.22 -6.34 -21.39
C PHE A 246 0.05 -4.83 -21.19
N ASN A 247 0.43 -4.35 -20.01
CA ASN A 247 0.41 -2.95 -19.64
C ASN A 247 1.78 -2.52 -19.09
N TYR A 248 2.06 -1.23 -19.19
CA TYR A 248 3.20 -0.59 -18.53
C TYR A 248 2.81 0.79 -18.00
N ALA A 249 3.52 1.22 -16.96
CA ALA A 249 3.38 2.55 -16.37
C ALA A 249 4.73 3.08 -15.92
N LEU A 250 4.88 4.39 -15.93
CA LEU A 250 5.97 5.12 -15.28
C LEU A 250 5.34 6.04 -14.23
N TRP A 251 6.00 6.18 -13.10
CA TRP A 251 5.50 7.02 -12.02
C TRP A 251 6.63 7.78 -11.32
N THR A 252 6.28 8.88 -10.68
CA THR A 252 7.16 9.63 -9.81
C THR A 252 6.39 10.08 -8.58
N LEU A 253 7.08 10.12 -7.45
CA LEU A 253 6.53 10.56 -6.19
C LEU A 253 7.51 11.57 -5.57
N ILE A 254 6.98 12.70 -5.12
CA ILE A 254 7.76 13.76 -4.50
C ILE A 254 7.05 14.19 -3.23
N GLU A 255 7.74 14.05 -2.10
CA GLU A 255 7.33 14.61 -0.83
C GLU A 255 8.34 15.65 -0.39
N GLN A 256 7.89 16.88 -0.25
CA GLN A 256 8.71 17.99 0.20
C GLN A 256 8.04 18.68 1.39
N PRO A 257 8.50 18.43 2.62
CA PRO A 257 8.01 19.18 3.78
C PRO A 257 8.28 20.66 3.61
N ARG A 258 7.26 21.47 3.77
CA ARG A 258 7.40 22.93 3.87
C ARG A 258 7.30 23.35 5.33
N LYS A 259 8.15 24.26 5.76
CA LYS A 259 7.93 25.02 7.01
C LYS A 259 6.96 26.16 6.68
N PRO A 260 5.68 26.07 7.03
CA PRO A 260 4.80 27.21 6.95
C PRO A 260 5.14 28.19 8.06
N PHE A 261 4.59 29.39 7.98
CA PHE A 261 4.64 30.39 9.06
C PHE A 261 4.23 29.76 10.39
N GLY A 262 5.20 29.56 11.29
CA GLY A 262 5.00 28.90 12.57
C GLY A 262 5.40 27.41 12.57
N SER A 263 5.20 26.76 13.70
CA SER A 263 5.71 25.43 14.04
C SER A 263 4.98 24.23 13.37
N HIS A 264 4.19 24.44 12.32
CA HIS A 264 3.45 23.39 11.64
C HIS A 264 4.15 22.96 10.33
N VAL A 265 4.29 21.67 10.14
CA VAL A 265 4.79 21.08 8.89
C VAL A 265 3.60 20.84 7.96
N ALA A 266 3.57 21.51 6.80
CA ALA A 266 2.71 21.12 5.71
C ALA A 266 3.55 20.29 4.75
N GLY A 267 3.15 19.06 4.49
CA GLY A 267 3.70 18.22 3.43
C GLY A 267 2.90 18.46 2.15
N GLY A 268 3.59 18.58 1.03
CA GLY A 268 2.98 18.51 -0.30
C GLY A 268 3.35 17.18 -0.95
N HIS A 269 2.36 16.51 -1.50
CA HIS A 269 2.54 15.29 -2.27
C HIS A 269 2.22 15.60 -3.73
N VAL A 270 3.14 15.28 -4.62
CA VAL A 270 2.92 15.36 -6.05
C VAL A 270 3.27 14.02 -6.65
N ALA A 271 2.28 13.35 -7.18
CA ALA A 271 2.45 12.12 -7.94
C ALA A 271 2.03 12.37 -9.38
N GLY A 272 2.89 12.03 -10.31
CA GLY A 272 2.57 12.12 -11.72
C GLY A 272 3.09 10.89 -12.46
N PHE A 273 2.30 10.36 -13.37
CA PHE A 273 2.74 9.29 -14.24
C PHE A 273 2.02 9.32 -15.58
N THR A 274 2.65 8.78 -16.60
CA THR A 274 2.06 8.53 -17.90
C THR A 274 1.90 7.04 -18.09
N GLN A 275 0.69 6.64 -18.47
CA GLN A 275 0.41 5.28 -18.87
C GLN A 275 -0.03 5.24 -20.32
N TYR A 276 0.45 4.25 -21.06
CA TYR A 276 -0.06 3.89 -22.36
C TYR A 276 -0.83 2.56 -22.25
N MET A 277 -2.10 2.59 -22.60
CA MET A 277 -2.93 1.41 -22.77
C MET A 277 -3.28 1.24 -24.25
N PRO A 278 -2.80 0.18 -24.89
CA PRO A 278 -3.18 -0.09 -26.29
C PRO A 278 -4.67 -0.36 -26.50
N SER A 279 -5.38 -0.75 -25.44
CA SER A 279 -6.81 -1.12 -25.49
C SER A 279 -7.79 -0.08 -24.96
N LEU A 280 -7.31 0.97 -24.29
CA LEU A 280 -8.13 2.09 -23.82
C LEU A 280 -7.48 3.38 -24.28
N LEU A 281 -8.15 4.08 -25.19
CA LEU A 281 -7.74 5.40 -25.70
C LEU A 281 -7.68 6.41 -24.54
N GLY A 282 -6.50 6.62 -24.00
CA GLY A 282 -6.30 7.66 -23.01
C GLY A 282 -4.89 7.65 -22.42
N SER A 283 -4.11 8.66 -22.73
CA SER A 283 -2.97 9.05 -21.90
C SER A 283 -3.52 9.96 -20.80
N GLY A 284 -3.43 9.51 -19.55
CA GLY A 284 -3.78 10.32 -18.39
C GLY A 284 -2.52 10.77 -17.66
N ALA A 285 -2.38 12.07 -17.41
CA ALA A 285 -1.48 12.57 -16.39
C ALA A 285 -2.29 12.81 -15.12
N TYR A 286 -1.83 12.30 -14.00
CA TYR A 286 -2.46 12.49 -12.70
C TYR A 286 -1.55 13.38 -11.84
N LEU A 287 -2.10 14.46 -11.30
CA LEU A 287 -1.45 15.36 -10.34
C LEU A 287 -2.30 15.32 -9.06
N GLU A 288 -1.75 14.84 -7.98
CA GLU A 288 -2.30 14.96 -6.62
C GLU A 288 -1.52 15.98 -5.78
#